data_2c08cfd7ccd99ffece007569df592aa5
#
_entry.id   2c08cfd7ccd99ffece007569df592aa5
#
_cell.length_a   1.000
_cell.length_b   1.000
_cell.length_c   1.000
_cell.angle_alpha   90.00
_cell.angle_beta   90.00
_cell.angle_gamma   90.00
#
_symmetry.space_group_name_H-M   'P 1'
#
loop_
_entity.id
_entity.type
_entity.pdbx_description
1 polymer ?
#
loop_
_entity_poly.entity_id
_entity_poly.type
_entity_poly.pdbx_seq_one_letter_code
_entity_poly.pdbx_strand_id
1 'polypeptide(L)'
;MGLGMRDGLWTEVNPSQFGHEREALDFVRRLLPDREPWRAWSNFTFIDTNGRPAEVDLLVVAPRGLVLVEIKSYPDGELDGDAGTWRWKRPGKDLRSYDSPFLAADGKAKRLKSLLLVQRALRGGSSLWVDAVVFLSSPQLKVSLRDRGRTGVFGPDAPEGTDQANRLPGVIAYLKEVDAGQGAKIDRPLSASIARAMEQADVRESEQYRNVGQYRLVELLDEGEFWQDYRATHQASRVDKRVRIHLRNRAADEAEKAAIDRAAEREFRLLTSLDHPGIDKPDDLAPNPQGLATLYPYDPEAVRLDHWVDTHPDADLYTRLQLLRSIAEAVAHAHEHGLAHRALTPRHVWVADPDGSPAPRLRGWGTLARDTATGSSLDGTRHLGHLLRFAGEDAGPYLAPELRTVPDASGRLADVFSLGGWRTCC
;
A
#
# COMPACT_ATOMS: atom_id res chain seq x y z
N MET A 1 -33.30 0.84 -21.83
CA MET A 1 -32.06 0.49 -21.13
C MET A 1 -30.91 0.84 -22.06
N GLY A 2 -30.12 1.89 -21.74
CA GLY A 2 -28.97 2.25 -22.54
C GLY A 2 -27.93 1.15 -22.45
N LEU A 3 -27.39 0.76 -23.62
CA LEU A 3 -26.16 -0.03 -23.67
C LEU A 3 -25.08 0.78 -22.94
N GLY A 4 -24.37 0.17 -21.97
CA GLY A 4 -23.28 0.81 -21.25
C GLY A 4 -22.17 1.31 -22.17
N MET A 5 -21.13 1.91 -21.61
CA MET A 5 -20.01 2.47 -22.37
C MET A 5 -19.41 1.40 -23.30
N ARG A 6 -19.33 1.73 -24.61
CA ARG A 6 -18.85 0.82 -25.67
C ARG A 6 -17.33 0.60 -25.59
N ASP A 7 -16.87 -0.46 -26.22
CA ASP A 7 -15.46 -0.70 -26.46
C ASP A 7 -14.84 0.48 -27.26
N GLY A 8 -13.64 0.87 -26.89
CA GLY A 8 -12.96 2.07 -27.43
C GLY A 8 -13.15 3.34 -26.60
N LEU A 9 -14.24 3.46 -25.83
CA LEU A 9 -14.36 4.40 -24.72
C LEU A 9 -14.10 3.76 -23.38
N TRP A 10 -14.40 2.47 -23.25
CA TRP A 10 -13.95 1.62 -22.14
C TRP A 10 -12.83 0.70 -22.60
N THR A 11 -11.69 0.77 -21.96
CA THR A 11 -10.54 -0.10 -22.21
C THR A 11 -10.32 -0.96 -20.97
N GLU A 12 -10.67 -2.23 -21.06
CA GLU A 12 -10.27 -3.22 -20.05
C GLU A 12 -8.84 -3.66 -20.38
N VAL A 13 -7.88 -3.23 -19.56
CA VAL A 13 -6.46 -3.58 -19.77
C VAL A 13 -6.21 -5.01 -19.35
N ASN A 14 -6.78 -5.41 -18.22
CA ASN A 14 -6.78 -6.79 -17.71
C ASN A 14 -8.16 -7.17 -17.21
N PRO A 15 -8.61 -8.42 -17.42
CA PRO A 15 -9.80 -8.91 -16.76
C PRO A 15 -9.57 -9.04 -15.26
N SER A 16 -10.51 -8.54 -14.46
CA SER A 16 -10.44 -8.74 -13.01
C SER A 16 -10.55 -10.22 -12.66
N GLN A 17 -9.72 -10.67 -11.71
CA GLN A 17 -9.75 -12.04 -11.21
C GLN A 17 -10.82 -12.25 -10.13
N PHE A 18 -11.33 -11.18 -9.53
CA PHE A 18 -12.29 -11.21 -8.44
C PHE A 18 -13.71 -10.93 -8.95
N GLY A 19 -14.65 -11.82 -8.61
CA GLY A 19 -16.05 -11.69 -9.04
C GLY A 19 -16.71 -10.38 -8.64
N HIS A 20 -16.49 -9.97 -7.40
CA HIS A 20 -17.05 -8.73 -6.84
C HIS A 20 -16.51 -7.47 -7.50
N GLU A 21 -15.23 -7.48 -7.92
CA GLU A 21 -14.63 -6.36 -8.64
C GLU A 21 -15.19 -6.28 -10.07
N ARG A 22 -15.35 -7.42 -10.77
CA ARG A 22 -16.04 -7.47 -12.07
C ARG A 22 -17.45 -6.89 -11.98
N GLU A 23 -18.21 -7.28 -10.96
CA GLU A 23 -19.56 -6.76 -10.75
C GLU A 23 -19.58 -5.24 -10.53
N ALA A 24 -18.61 -4.72 -9.77
CA ALA A 24 -18.44 -3.28 -9.54
C ALA A 24 -18.07 -2.54 -10.82
N LEU A 25 -17.13 -3.05 -11.60
CA LEU A 25 -16.72 -2.49 -12.90
C LEU A 25 -17.88 -2.52 -13.90
N ASP A 26 -18.61 -3.62 -13.99
CA ASP A 26 -19.80 -3.76 -14.84
C ASP A 26 -20.91 -2.79 -14.42
N PHE A 27 -21.11 -2.57 -13.11
CA PHE A 27 -22.04 -1.57 -12.60
C PHE A 27 -21.67 -0.18 -13.10
N VAL A 28 -20.40 0.23 -12.95
CA VAL A 28 -19.94 1.55 -13.39
C VAL A 28 -20.05 1.67 -14.93
N ARG A 29 -19.57 0.68 -15.68
CA ARG A 29 -19.60 0.66 -17.15
C ARG A 29 -21.01 0.84 -17.72
N ARG A 30 -22.00 0.16 -17.12
CA ARG A 30 -23.41 0.25 -17.56
C ARG A 30 -24.03 1.61 -17.34
N LEU A 31 -23.58 2.35 -16.35
CA LEU A 31 -24.20 3.62 -15.95
C LEU A 31 -23.45 4.86 -16.45
N LEU A 32 -22.20 4.73 -16.91
CA LEU A 32 -21.47 5.82 -17.51
C LEU A 32 -21.99 6.16 -18.91
N PRO A 33 -21.94 7.47 -19.33
CA PRO A 33 -22.37 7.89 -20.66
C PRO A 33 -21.51 7.30 -21.78
N ASP A 34 -22.13 6.76 -22.83
CA ASP A 34 -21.45 6.22 -24.02
C ASP A 34 -21.20 7.32 -25.06
N ARG A 35 -20.45 8.35 -24.68
CA ARG A 35 -20.06 9.47 -25.55
C ARG A 35 -18.84 10.19 -25.04
N GLU A 36 -18.06 10.77 -25.93
CA GLU A 36 -16.98 11.67 -25.52
C GLU A 36 -17.50 12.92 -24.76
N PRO A 37 -16.75 13.46 -23.81
CA PRO A 37 -15.35 13.16 -23.48
C PRO A 37 -15.13 11.95 -22.57
N TRP A 38 -16.17 11.20 -22.23
CA TRP A 38 -16.11 10.06 -21.34
C TRP A 38 -15.20 8.96 -21.88
N ARG A 39 -14.27 8.50 -21.04
CA ARG A 39 -13.41 7.34 -21.27
C ARG A 39 -13.12 6.65 -19.95
N ALA A 40 -12.78 5.37 -20.00
CA ALA A 40 -12.36 4.63 -18.83
C ALA A 40 -11.29 3.58 -19.18
N TRP A 41 -10.42 3.31 -18.21
CA TRP A 41 -9.46 2.20 -18.23
C TRP A 41 -9.62 1.43 -16.94
N SER A 42 -9.78 0.11 -17.03
CA SER A 42 -9.90 -0.76 -15.86
C SER A 42 -8.75 -1.74 -15.76
N ASN A 43 -8.39 -2.06 -14.51
CA ASN A 43 -7.42 -3.08 -14.13
C ASN A 43 -6.08 -2.94 -14.83
N PHE A 44 -5.42 -1.84 -14.63
CA PHE A 44 -4.11 -1.60 -15.21
C PHE A 44 -3.05 -1.28 -14.16
N THR A 45 -1.81 -1.57 -14.54
CA THR A 45 -0.64 -1.15 -13.76
C THR A 45 0.12 -0.08 -14.54
N PHE A 46 0.51 0.98 -13.88
CA PHE A 46 1.48 1.93 -14.39
C PHE A 46 2.74 1.92 -13.54
N ILE A 47 3.85 2.34 -14.13
CA ILE A 47 5.10 2.53 -13.42
C ILE A 47 5.35 4.04 -13.35
N ASP A 48 5.43 4.57 -12.14
CA ASP A 48 5.62 6.00 -11.93
C ASP A 48 7.01 6.48 -12.38
N THR A 49 7.25 7.78 -12.34
CA THR A 49 8.53 8.39 -12.71
C THR A 49 9.70 7.93 -11.85
N ASN A 50 9.44 7.34 -10.70
CA ASN A 50 10.42 6.79 -9.77
C ASN A 50 10.61 5.28 -9.92
N GLY A 51 9.97 4.65 -10.91
CA GLY A 51 10.08 3.22 -11.16
C GLY A 51 9.18 2.35 -10.30
N ARG A 52 8.27 2.91 -9.48
CA ARG A 52 7.35 2.17 -8.64
C ARG A 52 6.09 1.79 -9.41
N PRO A 53 5.67 0.53 -9.37
CA PRO A 53 4.40 0.12 -9.92
C PRO A 53 3.24 0.64 -9.06
N ALA A 54 2.12 0.88 -9.70
CA ALA A 54 0.86 1.15 -9.03
C ALA A 54 -0.27 0.52 -9.82
N GLU A 55 -1.05 -0.31 -9.16
CA GLU A 55 -2.24 -0.93 -9.72
C GLU A 55 -3.43 0.00 -9.53
N VAL A 56 -4.26 0.11 -10.56
CA VAL A 56 -5.46 0.96 -10.59
C VAL A 56 -6.63 0.10 -11.02
N ASP A 57 -7.66 0.04 -10.18
CA ASP A 57 -8.87 -0.71 -10.49
C ASP A 57 -9.66 -0.04 -11.60
N LEU A 58 -9.82 1.30 -11.54
CA LEU A 58 -10.52 2.05 -12.55
C LEU A 58 -10.06 3.52 -12.62
N LEU A 59 -9.81 4.01 -13.82
CA LEU A 59 -9.61 5.43 -14.12
C LEU A 59 -10.72 5.91 -15.06
N VAL A 60 -11.40 6.98 -14.68
CA VAL A 60 -12.49 7.58 -15.48
C VAL A 60 -12.11 8.99 -15.91
N VAL A 61 -12.22 9.27 -17.21
CA VAL A 61 -12.24 10.61 -17.79
C VAL A 61 -13.68 11.06 -17.85
N ALA A 62 -13.99 12.12 -17.14
CA ALA A 62 -15.31 12.75 -17.12
C ALA A 62 -15.19 14.26 -17.41
N PRO A 63 -16.27 14.95 -17.80
CA PRO A 63 -16.24 16.42 -17.99
C PRO A 63 -15.69 17.19 -16.78
N ARG A 64 -15.87 16.66 -15.56
CA ARG A 64 -15.38 17.24 -14.30
C ARG A 64 -13.86 17.12 -14.12
N GLY A 65 -13.22 16.11 -14.71
CA GLY A 65 -11.80 15.79 -14.49
C GLY A 65 -11.47 14.31 -14.69
N LEU A 66 -10.24 13.93 -14.36
CA LEU A 66 -9.84 12.54 -14.18
C LEU A 66 -10.17 12.08 -12.77
N VAL A 67 -10.73 10.88 -12.64
CA VAL A 67 -11.04 10.27 -11.36
C VAL A 67 -10.46 8.86 -11.30
N LEU A 68 -9.54 8.63 -10.37
CA LEU A 68 -9.03 7.32 -10.01
C LEU A 68 -9.97 6.72 -8.96
N VAL A 69 -10.53 5.56 -9.27
CA VAL A 69 -11.49 4.85 -8.42
C VAL A 69 -10.84 3.59 -7.88
N GLU A 70 -10.65 3.54 -6.58
CA GLU A 70 -10.24 2.32 -5.85
C GLU A 70 -11.49 1.56 -5.45
N ILE A 71 -11.65 0.32 -5.88
CA ILE A 71 -12.83 -0.50 -5.59
C ILE A 71 -12.57 -1.37 -4.37
N LYS A 72 -13.46 -1.28 -3.38
CA LYS A 72 -13.43 -2.15 -2.20
C LYS A 72 -14.78 -2.84 -2.03
N SER A 73 -14.74 -4.17 -1.94
CA SER A 73 -15.93 -4.97 -1.71
C SER A 73 -15.84 -5.66 -0.35
N TYR A 74 -16.45 -5.05 0.64
CA TYR A 74 -16.71 -5.69 1.92
C TYR A 74 -18.09 -6.33 1.83
N PRO A 75 -18.24 -7.67 1.78
CA PRO A 75 -19.49 -8.30 1.41
C PRO A 75 -20.67 -7.98 2.34
N ASP A 76 -20.41 -7.84 3.64
CA ASP A 76 -21.40 -7.55 4.67
C ASP A 76 -20.73 -6.92 5.91
N GLY A 77 -21.52 -6.67 6.94
CA GLY A 77 -21.04 -6.18 8.22
C GLY A 77 -21.07 -4.66 8.37
N GLU A 78 -20.28 -4.16 9.28
CA GLU A 78 -20.19 -2.74 9.63
C GLU A 78 -18.76 -2.25 9.43
N LEU A 79 -18.61 -1.13 8.71
CA LEU A 79 -17.36 -0.43 8.49
C LEU A 79 -17.41 0.91 9.23
N ASP A 80 -16.50 1.09 10.15
CA ASP A 80 -16.34 2.32 10.94
C ASP A 80 -14.89 2.80 10.78
N GLY A 81 -14.61 4.02 11.15
CA GLY A 81 -13.25 4.58 11.12
C GLY A 81 -13.21 6.07 10.81
N ASP A 82 -11.99 6.55 10.60
CA ASP A 82 -11.67 7.94 10.30
C ASP A 82 -10.83 8.08 9.02
N ALA A 83 -10.14 9.21 8.84
CA ALA A 83 -9.33 9.46 7.66
C ALA A 83 -8.09 8.56 7.56
N GLY A 84 -7.61 8.01 8.66
CA GLY A 84 -6.37 7.19 8.73
C GLY A 84 -6.64 5.70 8.78
N THR A 85 -7.57 5.28 9.62
CA THR A 85 -7.79 3.87 9.96
C THR A 85 -9.25 3.49 9.80
N TRP A 86 -9.49 2.34 9.17
CA TRP A 86 -10.80 1.73 8.98
C TRP A 86 -10.89 0.42 9.74
N ARG A 87 -12.03 0.16 10.38
CA ARG A 87 -12.35 -1.06 11.13
C ARG A 87 -13.55 -1.72 10.50
N TRP A 88 -13.42 -2.99 10.17
CA TRP A 88 -14.49 -3.78 9.59
C TRP A 88 -14.87 -4.95 10.48
N LYS A 89 -16.13 -4.97 10.90
CA LYS A 89 -16.71 -6.02 11.75
C LYS A 89 -17.77 -6.78 10.98
N ARG A 90 -17.56 -8.07 10.80
CA ARG A 90 -18.58 -9.00 10.27
C ARG A 90 -19.31 -9.73 11.38
N PRO A 91 -20.60 -10.11 11.17
CA PRO A 91 -21.31 -10.96 12.11
C PRO A 91 -20.55 -12.28 12.36
N GLY A 92 -20.26 -12.59 13.63
CA GLY A 92 -19.59 -13.83 14.02
C GLY A 92 -18.13 -13.96 13.59
N LYS A 93 -17.46 -12.84 13.24
CA LYS A 93 -16.03 -12.78 12.91
C LYS A 93 -15.35 -11.69 13.73
N ASP A 94 -14.02 -11.83 13.86
CA ASP A 94 -13.21 -10.84 14.54
C ASP A 94 -13.20 -9.49 13.84
N LEU A 95 -13.00 -8.44 14.61
CA LEU A 95 -12.81 -7.09 14.13
C LEU A 95 -11.47 -7.01 13.38
N ARG A 96 -11.48 -6.43 12.18
CA ARG A 96 -10.26 -6.17 11.40
C ARG A 96 -10.05 -4.68 11.26
N SER A 97 -8.79 -4.25 11.42
CA SER A 97 -8.36 -2.87 11.21
C SER A 97 -7.44 -2.78 10.00
N TYR A 98 -7.55 -1.69 9.25
CA TYR A 98 -6.78 -1.43 8.02
C TYR A 98 -6.47 0.06 7.91
N ASP A 99 -5.42 0.40 7.19
CA ASP A 99 -5.23 1.78 6.73
C ASP A 99 -6.37 2.19 5.79
N SER A 100 -6.75 3.46 5.82
CA SER A 100 -7.78 3.98 4.91
C SER A 100 -7.36 3.79 3.45
N PRO A 101 -8.14 3.09 2.61
CA PRO A 101 -7.81 2.91 1.18
C PRO A 101 -7.72 4.23 0.42
N PHE A 102 -8.36 5.28 0.91
CA PHE A 102 -8.32 6.61 0.31
C PHE A 102 -6.90 7.18 0.29
N LEU A 103 -6.10 6.94 1.33
CA LEU A 103 -4.71 7.42 1.39
C LEU A 103 -3.86 6.80 0.26
N ALA A 104 -3.99 5.49 0.05
CA ALA A 104 -3.31 4.79 -1.03
C ALA A 104 -3.80 5.27 -2.41
N ALA A 105 -5.11 5.43 -2.60
CA ALA A 105 -5.71 5.91 -3.84
C ALA A 105 -5.23 7.34 -4.19
N ASP A 106 -5.18 8.25 -3.21
CA ASP A 106 -4.69 9.62 -3.38
C ASP A 106 -3.21 9.65 -3.77
N GLY A 107 -2.39 8.81 -3.14
CA GLY A 107 -1.00 8.62 -3.53
C GLY A 107 -0.84 8.11 -4.97
N LYS A 108 -1.64 7.12 -5.38
CA LYS A 108 -1.67 6.61 -6.77
C LYS A 108 -2.09 7.71 -7.76
N ALA A 109 -3.13 8.49 -7.44
CA ALA A 109 -3.63 9.58 -8.28
C ALA A 109 -2.56 10.66 -8.53
N LYS A 110 -1.83 11.08 -7.49
CA LYS A 110 -0.71 12.03 -7.59
C LYS A 110 0.42 11.50 -8.46
N ARG A 111 0.78 10.23 -8.31
CA ARG A 111 1.82 9.56 -9.12
C ARG A 111 1.40 9.44 -10.59
N LEU A 112 0.15 9.03 -10.84
CA LEU A 112 -0.40 8.95 -12.20
C LEU A 112 -0.44 10.32 -12.87
N LYS A 113 -0.90 11.37 -12.18
CA LYS A 113 -0.85 12.75 -12.65
C LYS A 113 0.55 13.14 -13.10
N SER A 114 1.56 12.91 -12.27
CA SER A 114 2.96 13.23 -12.59
C SER A 114 3.45 12.48 -13.84
N LEU A 115 3.10 11.19 -13.94
CA LEU A 115 3.45 10.36 -15.11
C LEU A 115 2.78 10.88 -16.39
N LEU A 116 1.51 11.25 -16.35
CA LEU A 116 0.79 11.74 -17.54
C LEU A 116 1.29 13.09 -18.02
N LEU A 117 1.64 14.01 -17.11
CA LEU A 117 2.12 15.36 -17.46
C LEU A 117 3.48 15.38 -18.16
N VAL A 118 4.31 14.35 -18.00
CA VAL A 118 5.59 14.25 -18.74
C VAL A 118 5.42 13.68 -20.15
N GLN A 119 4.26 13.12 -20.48
CA GLN A 119 3.99 12.56 -21.80
C GLN A 119 3.87 13.65 -22.87
N ARG A 120 4.37 13.35 -24.08
CA ARG A 120 4.35 14.31 -25.20
C ARG A 120 2.95 14.86 -25.49
N ALA A 121 1.91 14.02 -25.36
CA ALA A 121 0.53 14.39 -25.67
C ALA A 121 -0.05 15.45 -24.72
N LEU A 122 0.54 15.66 -23.54
CA LEU A 122 0.08 16.62 -22.52
C LEU A 122 1.13 17.70 -22.19
N ARG A 123 2.31 17.67 -22.84
CA ARG A 123 3.36 18.69 -22.63
C ARG A 123 2.88 20.08 -22.99
N GLY A 124 3.01 20.99 -22.04
CA GLY A 124 2.83 22.45 -22.27
C GLY A 124 1.40 22.94 -22.23
N GLY A 125 0.40 22.15 -21.80
CA GLY A 125 -0.97 22.57 -22.08
C GLY A 125 -1.98 22.52 -20.96
N SER A 126 -2.00 21.78 -19.95
CA SER A 126 -3.22 21.70 -19.12
C SER A 126 -2.95 21.52 -17.65
N SER A 127 -3.68 22.25 -16.83
CA SER A 127 -3.83 21.96 -15.39
C SER A 127 -4.64 20.66 -15.26
N LEU A 128 -3.97 19.51 -15.48
CA LEU A 128 -4.57 18.20 -15.26
C LEU A 128 -4.67 17.96 -13.76
N TRP A 129 -5.85 17.59 -13.31
CA TRP A 129 -6.08 17.14 -11.95
C TRP A 129 -6.62 15.71 -11.98
N VAL A 130 -6.13 14.88 -11.06
CA VAL A 130 -6.61 13.51 -10.88
C VAL A 130 -7.14 13.40 -9.47
N ASP A 131 -8.46 13.31 -9.34
CA ASP A 131 -9.13 13.04 -8.08
C ASP A 131 -9.01 11.56 -7.73
N ALA A 132 -8.93 11.25 -6.44
CA ALA A 132 -9.00 9.90 -5.93
C ALA A 132 -10.33 9.66 -5.21
N VAL A 133 -10.93 8.50 -5.42
CA VAL A 133 -12.13 8.08 -4.71
C VAL A 133 -12.07 6.60 -4.36
N VAL A 134 -12.75 6.22 -3.28
CA VAL A 134 -12.97 4.83 -2.90
C VAL A 134 -14.43 4.48 -3.17
N PHE A 135 -14.66 3.45 -3.96
CA PHE A 135 -15.99 2.90 -4.24
C PHE A 135 -16.24 1.64 -3.42
N LEU A 136 -17.09 1.76 -2.39
CA LEU A 136 -17.58 0.62 -1.61
C LEU A 136 -18.74 -0.03 -2.37
N SER A 137 -18.43 -1.10 -3.12
CA SER A 137 -19.37 -1.66 -4.10
C SER A 137 -20.49 -2.52 -3.49
N SER A 138 -20.36 -2.94 -2.23
CA SER A 138 -21.35 -3.80 -1.59
C SER A 138 -22.57 -3.01 -1.07
N PRO A 139 -23.79 -3.32 -1.50
CA PRO A 139 -24.98 -2.63 -1.03
C PRO A 139 -25.42 -3.04 0.41
N GLN A 140 -24.85 -4.12 0.94
CA GLN A 140 -25.21 -4.67 2.28
C GLN A 140 -24.30 -4.15 3.39
N LEU A 141 -23.21 -3.46 3.04
CA LEU A 141 -22.29 -2.90 4.00
C LEU A 141 -22.90 -1.69 4.73
N LYS A 142 -22.90 -1.73 6.06
CA LYS A 142 -23.25 -0.56 6.88
C LYS A 142 -21.99 0.28 7.07
N VAL A 143 -22.07 1.57 6.73
CA VAL A 143 -20.92 2.47 6.78
C VAL A 143 -21.13 3.57 7.79
N SER A 144 -20.28 3.58 8.83
CA SER A 144 -20.30 4.53 9.96
C SER A 144 -19.01 5.35 10.05
N LEU A 145 -18.38 5.65 8.89
CA LEU A 145 -17.19 6.49 8.83
C LEU A 145 -17.46 7.90 9.33
N ARG A 146 -16.52 8.46 10.09
CA ARG A 146 -16.67 9.76 10.79
C ARG A 146 -15.92 10.87 10.04
N ASP A 147 -16.46 12.07 10.09
CA ASP A 147 -15.83 13.31 9.63
C ASP A 147 -15.09 13.17 8.29
N ARG A 148 -13.77 13.40 8.31
CA ARG A 148 -12.91 13.31 7.13
C ARG A 148 -12.77 11.88 6.59
N GLY A 149 -13.10 10.85 7.37
CA GLY A 149 -13.11 9.45 6.91
C GLY A 149 -14.13 9.19 5.80
N ARG A 150 -15.16 10.03 5.66
CA ARG A 150 -16.14 9.97 4.56
C ARG A 150 -15.68 10.71 3.29
N THR A 151 -14.63 11.51 3.37
CA THR A 151 -14.15 12.28 2.22
C THR A 151 -13.63 11.36 1.12
N GLY A 152 -14.14 11.52 -0.09
CA GLY A 152 -13.76 10.69 -1.23
C GLY A 152 -14.29 9.25 -1.19
N VAL A 153 -15.24 8.92 -0.30
CA VAL A 153 -15.82 7.58 -0.19
C VAL A 153 -17.25 7.58 -0.73
N PHE A 154 -17.52 6.66 -1.65
CA PHE A 154 -18.79 6.56 -2.36
C PHE A 154 -19.34 5.14 -2.31
N GLY A 155 -20.66 5.04 -2.38
CA GLY A 155 -21.39 3.78 -2.49
C GLY A 155 -22.05 3.61 -3.88
N PRO A 156 -22.83 2.52 -4.07
CA PRO A 156 -23.73 2.39 -5.20
C PRO A 156 -24.78 3.50 -5.18
N ASP A 157 -25.13 4.02 -6.36
CA ASP A 157 -26.21 4.98 -6.50
C ASP A 157 -27.55 4.37 -6.06
N ALA A 158 -28.24 5.06 -5.17
CA ALA A 158 -29.55 4.61 -4.70
C ALA A 158 -30.66 4.93 -5.72
N PRO A 159 -31.71 4.12 -5.81
CA PRO A 159 -32.92 4.48 -6.56
C PRO A 159 -33.52 5.80 -6.07
N GLU A 160 -34.14 6.56 -6.97
CA GLU A 160 -34.84 7.78 -6.61
C GLU A 160 -35.88 7.55 -5.48
N GLY A 161 -35.93 8.43 -4.50
CA GLY A 161 -36.84 8.33 -3.35
C GLY A 161 -36.35 7.51 -2.16
N THR A 162 -35.12 7.00 -2.21
CA THR A 162 -34.52 6.30 -1.06
C THR A 162 -34.00 7.30 -0.01
N ASP A 163 -34.26 7.03 1.28
CA ASP A 163 -33.71 7.83 2.38
C ASP A 163 -32.17 7.80 2.36
N GLN A 164 -31.57 8.99 2.24
CA GLN A 164 -30.12 9.16 2.13
C GLN A 164 -29.41 9.48 3.46
N ALA A 165 -30.16 9.64 4.55
CA ALA A 165 -29.62 10.19 5.81
C ALA A 165 -28.41 9.41 6.38
N ASN A 166 -28.28 8.10 6.09
CA ASN A 166 -27.20 7.25 6.57
C ASN A 166 -26.42 6.51 5.44
N ARG A 167 -26.58 6.95 4.20
CA ARG A 167 -25.90 6.33 3.05
C ARG A 167 -24.69 7.16 2.58
N LEU A 168 -23.79 6.49 1.88
CA LEU A 168 -22.76 7.16 1.12
C LEU A 168 -23.36 7.78 -0.14
N PRO A 169 -22.82 8.91 -0.62
CA PRO A 169 -23.19 9.45 -1.93
C PRO A 169 -22.88 8.43 -3.04
N GLY A 170 -23.66 8.45 -4.12
CA GLY A 170 -23.50 7.54 -5.24
C GLY A 170 -22.27 7.86 -6.08
N VAL A 171 -21.50 6.83 -6.47
CA VAL A 171 -20.29 7.01 -7.27
C VAL A 171 -20.58 7.54 -8.67
N ILE A 172 -21.69 7.10 -9.29
CA ILE A 172 -22.07 7.56 -10.64
C ILE A 172 -22.57 8.99 -10.61
N ALA A 173 -23.36 9.36 -9.59
CA ALA A 173 -23.78 10.74 -9.39
C ALA A 173 -22.56 11.67 -9.27
N TYR A 174 -21.58 11.27 -8.46
CA TYR A 174 -20.31 11.99 -8.31
C TYR A 174 -19.56 12.13 -9.65
N LEU A 175 -19.38 11.04 -10.39
CA LEU A 175 -18.68 11.07 -11.68
C LEU A 175 -19.38 11.97 -12.72
N LYS A 176 -20.72 12.08 -12.66
CA LYS A 176 -21.53 12.89 -13.56
C LYS A 176 -21.64 14.37 -13.18
N GLU A 177 -21.27 14.72 -11.96
CA GLU A 177 -21.30 16.11 -11.47
C GLU A 177 -20.25 16.97 -12.19
N VAL A 178 -20.67 17.97 -12.96
CA VAL A 178 -19.79 18.72 -13.86
C VAL A 178 -19.04 19.86 -13.17
N ASP A 179 -19.59 20.40 -12.08
CA ASP A 179 -19.12 21.68 -11.51
C ASP A 179 -18.22 21.53 -10.26
N ALA A 180 -17.94 20.30 -9.82
CA ALA A 180 -17.23 20.05 -8.56
C ALA A 180 -15.74 19.68 -8.72
N GLY A 181 -15.17 19.65 -9.93
CA GLY A 181 -13.78 19.29 -10.16
C GLY A 181 -12.78 20.41 -9.84
N GLN A 182 -11.62 20.07 -9.28
CA GLN A 182 -10.53 21.03 -8.98
C GLN A 182 -9.68 21.39 -10.22
N GLY A 183 -9.79 20.64 -11.29
CA GLY A 183 -9.01 20.83 -12.52
C GLY A 183 -9.76 21.57 -13.64
N ALA A 184 -9.10 21.70 -14.78
CA ALA A 184 -9.77 22.17 -16.00
C ALA A 184 -10.84 21.15 -16.42
N LYS A 185 -12.00 21.66 -16.87
CA LYS A 185 -13.05 20.81 -17.47
C LYS A 185 -12.47 20.07 -18.66
N ILE A 186 -12.71 18.76 -18.74
CA ILE A 186 -12.24 17.93 -19.82
C ILE A 186 -13.24 18.00 -20.97
N ASP A 187 -12.79 18.54 -22.08
CA ASP A 187 -13.47 18.51 -23.37
C ASP A 187 -13.01 17.32 -24.23
N ARG A 188 -13.57 17.19 -25.41
CA ARG A 188 -13.24 16.13 -26.36
C ARG A 188 -11.75 16.14 -26.79
N PRO A 189 -11.13 17.28 -27.16
CA PRO A 189 -9.71 17.35 -27.49
C PRO A 189 -8.80 16.92 -26.34
N LEU A 190 -9.06 17.38 -25.11
CA LEU A 190 -8.27 17.03 -23.94
C LEU A 190 -8.43 15.55 -23.60
N SER A 191 -9.65 14.99 -23.67
CA SER A 191 -9.90 13.57 -23.50
C SER A 191 -9.09 12.70 -24.48
N ALA A 192 -9.03 13.11 -25.75
CA ALA A 192 -8.21 12.43 -26.75
C ALA A 192 -6.70 12.56 -26.48
N SER A 193 -6.26 13.69 -25.93
CA SER A 193 -4.86 13.87 -25.51
C SER A 193 -4.51 13.02 -24.31
N ILE A 194 -5.41 12.88 -23.35
CA ILE A 194 -5.26 11.97 -22.21
C ILE A 194 -5.15 10.52 -22.69
N ALA A 195 -6.00 10.08 -23.64
CA ALA A 195 -5.92 8.73 -24.19
C ALA A 195 -4.54 8.45 -24.82
N ARG A 196 -4.02 9.39 -25.61
CA ARG A 196 -2.66 9.28 -26.16
C ARG A 196 -1.57 9.29 -25.09
N ALA A 197 -1.75 10.06 -24.01
CA ALA A 197 -0.80 10.06 -22.90
C ALA A 197 -0.81 8.73 -22.15
N MET A 198 -1.96 8.09 -21.97
CA MET A 198 -2.07 6.74 -21.42
C MET A 198 -1.33 5.70 -22.28
N GLU A 199 -1.47 5.78 -23.61
CA GLU A 199 -0.71 4.94 -24.54
C GLU A 199 0.81 5.18 -24.44
N GLN A 200 1.23 6.46 -24.37
CA GLN A 200 2.65 6.85 -24.25
C GLN A 200 3.25 6.48 -22.87
N ALA A 201 2.43 6.44 -21.85
CA ALA A 201 2.84 6.02 -20.51
C ALA A 201 3.06 4.50 -20.41
N ASP A 202 2.86 3.76 -21.50
CA ASP A 202 3.00 2.31 -21.57
C ASP A 202 2.20 1.60 -20.46
N VAL A 203 0.98 2.08 -20.26
CA VAL A 203 0.01 1.46 -19.36
C VAL A 203 -0.41 0.14 -20.00
N ARG A 204 0.24 -0.94 -19.58
CA ARG A 204 0.02 -2.29 -20.10
C ARG A 204 -0.09 -3.30 -18.97
N GLU A 205 -0.64 -4.45 -19.34
CA GLU A 205 -0.40 -5.67 -18.63
C GLU A 205 1.10 -5.99 -18.67
N SER A 206 1.78 -5.85 -17.56
CA SER A 206 3.13 -6.36 -17.45
C SER A 206 3.10 -7.61 -16.58
N GLU A 207 2.76 -8.76 -17.17
CA GLU A 207 2.81 -10.05 -16.48
C GLU A 207 4.19 -10.31 -15.86
N GLN A 208 5.25 -9.78 -16.47
CA GLN A 208 6.60 -9.89 -15.94
C GLN A 208 6.79 -9.20 -14.56
N TYR A 209 6.02 -8.14 -14.28
CA TYR A 209 6.05 -7.48 -12.98
C TYR A 209 5.18 -8.18 -11.93
N ARG A 210 4.25 -9.03 -12.36
CA ARG A 210 3.34 -9.77 -11.49
C ARG A 210 3.91 -11.11 -11.02
N ASN A 211 5.11 -11.49 -11.48
CA ASN A 211 5.72 -12.75 -11.09
C ASN A 211 7.09 -12.54 -10.44
N VAL A 212 7.34 -13.30 -9.38
CA VAL A 212 8.64 -13.46 -8.75
C VAL A 212 8.95 -14.95 -8.71
N GLY A 213 9.82 -15.41 -9.58
CA GLY A 213 10.04 -16.84 -9.78
C GLY A 213 8.73 -17.58 -10.10
N GLN A 214 8.37 -18.56 -9.28
CA GLN A 214 7.13 -19.33 -9.39
C GLN A 214 5.93 -18.72 -8.65
N TYR A 215 6.10 -17.53 -8.05
CA TYR A 215 5.06 -16.88 -7.26
C TYR A 215 4.42 -15.76 -8.05
N ARG A 216 3.08 -15.76 -8.11
CA ARG A 216 2.29 -14.68 -8.68
C ARG A 216 1.89 -13.69 -7.58
N LEU A 217 2.20 -12.41 -7.76
CA LEU A 217 1.78 -11.32 -6.89
C LEU A 217 0.25 -11.16 -6.97
N VAL A 218 -0.43 -11.20 -5.82
CA VAL A 218 -1.89 -11.21 -5.75
C VAL A 218 -2.43 -9.93 -5.12
N GLU A 219 -1.80 -9.47 -4.04
CA GLU A 219 -2.32 -8.37 -3.23
C GLU A 219 -1.15 -7.56 -2.67
N LEU A 220 -1.21 -6.24 -2.79
CA LEU A 220 -0.28 -5.33 -2.13
C LEU A 220 -0.65 -5.27 -0.64
N LEU A 221 0.27 -5.65 0.23
CA LEU A 221 0.09 -5.67 1.68
C LEU A 221 0.53 -4.36 2.34
N ASP A 222 1.67 -3.82 1.88
CA ASP A 222 2.25 -2.58 2.40
C ASP A 222 3.27 -2.01 1.40
N GLU A 223 3.56 -0.70 1.47
CA GLU A 223 4.57 -0.08 0.61
C GLU A 223 5.34 1.04 1.30
N GLY A 224 6.58 1.21 0.89
CA GLY A 224 7.44 2.33 1.24
C GLY A 224 8.08 2.97 0.00
N GLU A 225 8.99 3.90 0.18
CA GLU A 225 9.62 4.58 -0.94
C GLU A 225 10.45 3.64 -1.83
N PHE A 226 11.16 2.68 -1.22
CA PHE A 226 12.06 1.76 -1.92
C PHE A 226 11.60 0.31 -1.91
N TRP A 227 10.41 -0.01 -1.43
CA TRP A 227 9.93 -1.37 -1.34
C TRP A 227 8.42 -1.48 -1.43
N GLN A 228 7.97 -2.65 -1.86
CA GLN A 228 6.56 -3.06 -1.83
C GLN A 228 6.47 -4.49 -1.32
N ASP A 229 5.59 -4.74 -0.37
CA ASP A 229 5.26 -6.07 0.15
C ASP A 229 3.98 -6.59 -0.48
N TYR A 230 4.04 -7.78 -1.04
CA TYR A 230 2.90 -8.44 -1.66
C TYR A 230 2.59 -9.78 -1.00
N ARG A 231 1.32 -10.14 -0.93
CA ARG A 231 0.92 -11.53 -0.87
C ARG A 231 1.09 -12.12 -2.26
N ALA A 232 1.81 -13.22 -2.36
CA ALA A 232 2.06 -13.90 -3.62
C ALA A 232 1.76 -15.40 -3.47
N THR A 233 1.08 -15.97 -4.47
CA THR A 233 0.67 -17.37 -4.47
C THR A 233 1.54 -18.16 -5.42
N HIS A 234 2.10 -19.27 -4.97
CA HIS A 234 2.87 -20.20 -5.81
C HIS A 234 1.96 -20.84 -6.87
N GLN A 235 2.37 -20.75 -8.14
CA GLN A 235 1.51 -21.13 -9.27
C GLN A 235 1.08 -22.61 -9.24
N ALA A 236 1.96 -23.51 -8.81
CA ALA A 236 1.68 -24.95 -8.75
C ALA A 236 1.12 -25.39 -7.38
N SER A 237 1.82 -25.09 -6.27
CA SER A 237 1.45 -25.62 -4.95
C SER A 237 0.33 -24.83 -4.25
N ARG A 238 -0.01 -23.62 -4.75
CA ARG A 238 -0.99 -22.71 -4.15
C ARG A 238 -0.64 -22.23 -2.74
N VAL A 239 0.61 -22.38 -2.33
CA VAL A 239 1.12 -21.85 -1.05
C VAL A 239 1.38 -20.36 -1.19
N ASP A 240 0.92 -19.58 -0.21
CA ASP A 240 1.15 -18.14 -0.16
C ASP A 240 2.49 -17.82 0.51
N LYS A 241 3.14 -16.76 0.01
CA LYS A 241 4.33 -16.14 0.58
C LYS A 241 4.13 -14.63 0.65
N ARG A 242 4.80 -13.98 1.60
CA ARG A 242 5.01 -12.55 1.55
C ARG A 242 6.26 -12.28 0.71
N VAL A 243 6.11 -11.44 -0.30
CA VAL A 243 7.20 -11.08 -1.21
C VAL A 243 7.46 -9.59 -1.10
N ARG A 244 8.67 -9.22 -0.65
CA ARG A 244 9.14 -7.83 -0.63
C ARG A 244 9.96 -7.56 -1.88
N ILE A 245 9.49 -6.66 -2.73
CA ILE A 245 10.24 -6.17 -3.89
C ILE A 245 10.99 -4.90 -3.46
N HIS A 246 12.32 -4.91 -3.63
CA HIS A 246 13.18 -3.75 -3.41
C HIS A 246 13.25 -2.93 -4.69
N LEU A 247 12.57 -1.76 -4.72
CA LEU A 247 12.32 -0.99 -5.93
C LEU A 247 13.54 -0.16 -6.33
N ARG A 248 14.02 -0.34 -7.54
CA ARG A 248 15.02 0.55 -8.16
C ARG A 248 14.33 1.83 -8.63
N ASN A 249 14.92 2.98 -8.31
CA ASN A 249 14.44 4.25 -8.85
C ASN A 249 14.86 4.39 -10.31
N ARG A 250 13.92 4.58 -11.23
CA ARG A 250 14.21 4.77 -12.66
C ARG A 250 15.01 6.03 -12.96
N ALA A 251 14.86 7.07 -12.15
CA ALA A 251 15.61 8.31 -12.26
C ALA A 251 16.97 8.26 -11.57
N ALA A 252 17.23 7.22 -10.78
CA ALA A 252 18.47 7.03 -10.05
C ALA A 252 19.63 6.68 -11.00
N ASP A 253 20.81 7.09 -10.63
CA ASP A 253 22.02 6.60 -11.26
C ASP A 253 22.28 5.12 -10.92
N GLU A 254 23.21 4.49 -11.63
CA GLU A 254 23.54 3.07 -11.44
C GLU A 254 24.14 2.79 -10.05
N ALA A 255 24.74 3.80 -9.40
CA ALA A 255 25.30 3.65 -8.06
C ALA A 255 24.18 3.53 -7.00
N GLU A 256 23.11 4.31 -7.14
CA GLU A 256 21.93 4.22 -6.25
C GLU A 256 21.16 2.92 -6.46
N LYS A 257 20.97 2.49 -7.71
CA LYS A 257 20.36 1.18 -8.02
C LYS A 257 21.13 0.02 -7.38
N ALA A 258 22.46 0.05 -7.54
CA ALA A 258 23.32 -0.94 -6.93
C ALA A 258 23.31 -0.87 -5.39
N ALA A 259 23.07 0.30 -4.80
CA ALA A 259 22.94 0.44 -3.35
C ALA A 259 21.66 -0.20 -2.82
N ILE A 260 20.55 -0.10 -3.55
CA ILE A 260 19.28 -0.77 -3.22
C ILE A 260 19.45 -2.29 -3.27
N ASP A 261 20.04 -2.83 -4.36
CA ASP A 261 20.29 -4.27 -4.49
C ASP A 261 21.22 -4.78 -3.37
N ARG A 262 22.32 -4.06 -3.09
CA ARG A 262 23.23 -4.44 -1.98
C ARG A 262 22.52 -4.39 -0.62
N ALA A 263 21.56 -3.50 -0.42
CA ALA A 263 20.77 -3.45 0.82
C ALA A 263 19.87 -4.70 0.94
N ALA A 264 19.21 -5.10 -0.15
CA ALA A 264 18.39 -6.31 -0.20
C ALA A 264 19.22 -7.60 0.05
N GLU A 265 20.35 -7.73 -0.64
CA GLU A 265 21.27 -8.87 -0.47
C GLU A 265 21.84 -8.93 0.96
N ARG A 266 22.16 -7.76 1.54
CA ARG A 266 22.65 -7.65 2.92
C ARG A 266 21.56 -8.08 3.91
N GLU A 267 20.33 -7.55 3.75
CA GLU A 267 19.19 -7.92 4.59
C GLU A 267 18.98 -9.43 4.54
N PHE A 268 18.88 -10.02 3.36
CA PHE A 268 18.73 -11.46 3.16
C PHE A 268 19.84 -12.26 3.87
N ARG A 269 21.10 -11.95 3.57
CA ARG A 269 22.27 -12.67 4.12
C ARG A 269 22.33 -12.61 5.65
N LEU A 270 22.02 -11.45 6.25
CA LEU A 270 22.11 -11.27 7.68
C LEU A 270 20.92 -11.91 8.41
N LEU A 271 19.71 -11.76 7.89
CA LEU A 271 18.52 -12.36 8.51
C LEU A 271 18.50 -13.88 8.41
N THR A 272 19.04 -14.47 7.34
CA THR A 272 19.13 -15.94 7.24
C THR A 272 20.00 -16.57 8.32
N SER A 273 20.93 -15.80 8.93
CA SER A 273 21.75 -16.27 10.04
C SER A 273 21.05 -16.20 11.40
N LEU A 274 19.92 -15.50 11.51
CA LEU A 274 19.14 -15.43 12.75
C LEU A 274 18.11 -16.55 12.80
N ASP A 275 17.94 -17.13 13.97
CA ASP A 275 16.92 -18.15 14.23
C ASP A 275 16.18 -17.81 15.53
N HIS A 276 15.13 -17.04 15.42
CA HIS A 276 14.29 -16.60 16.53
C HIS A 276 12.83 -16.48 16.09
N PRO A 277 11.86 -17.01 16.86
CA PRO A 277 10.45 -17.00 16.48
C PRO A 277 9.86 -15.58 16.29
N GLY A 278 10.42 -14.60 17.00
CA GLY A 278 10.04 -13.18 16.90
C GLY A 278 10.72 -12.41 15.74
N ILE A 279 11.42 -13.04 14.82
CA ILE A 279 12.07 -12.41 13.67
C ILE A 279 11.58 -13.09 12.39
N ASP A 280 11.06 -12.31 11.44
CA ASP A 280 10.70 -12.83 10.11
C ASP A 280 11.98 -13.18 9.35
N LYS A 281 12.20 -14.49 9.18
CA LYS A 281 13.35 -15.03 8.46
C LYS A 281 13.00 -15.21 6.98
N PRO A 282 13.80 -14.67 6.05
CA PRO A 282 13.55 -14.86 4.63
C PRO A 282 13.88 -16.30 4.18
N ASP A 283 13.09 -16.80 3.23
CA ASP A 283 13.28 -18.13 2.65
C ASP A 283 14.14 -18.09 1.37
N ASP A 284 13.98 -17.02 0.57
CA ASP A 284 14.63 -16.94 -0.74
C ASP A 284 14.82 -15.47 -1.17
N LEU A 285 15.73 -15.26 -2.13
CA LEU A 285 15.98 -13.99 -2.80
C LEU A 285 15.97 -14.22 -4.32
N ALA A 286 15.03 -13.61 -5.01
CA ALA A 286 14.80 -13.83 -6.43
C ALA A 286 14.88 -12.52 -7.23
N PRO A 287 15.28 -12.57 -8.52
CA PRO A 287 15.24 -11.38 -9.38
C PRO A 287 13.79 -11.04 -9.79
N ASN A 288 13.52 -9.73 -9.88
CA ASN A 288 12.31 -9.19 -10.48
C ASN A 288 12.71 -7.97 -11.34
N PRO A 289 12.00 -7.62 -12.41
CA PRO A 289 12.34 -6.47 -13.27
C PRO A 289 12.44 -5.13 -12.53
N GLN A 290 11.79 -4.99 -11.38
CA GLN A 290 11.80 -3.77 -10.57
C GLN A 290 12.97 -3.71 -9.60
N GLY A 291 13.59 -4.85 -9.28
CA GLY A 291 14.69 -5.00 -8.33
C GLY A 291 14.70 -6.39 -7.72
N LEU A 292 15.51 -6.63 -6.69
CA LEU A 292 15.51 -7.90 -6.00
C LEU A 292 14.24 -8.08 -5.17
N ALA A 293 13.75 -9.30 -5.09
CA ALA A 293 12.59 -9.68 -4.31
C ALA A 293 12.97 -10.68 -3.22
N THR A 294 12.69 -10.35 -1.97
CA THR A 294 12.91 -11.25 -0.82
C THR A 294 11.60 -11.95 -0.48
N LEU A 295 11.64 -13.27 -0.36
CA LEU A 295 10.48 -14.10 -0.05
C LEU A 295 10.50 -14.50 1.43
N TYR A 296 9.34 -14.41 2.08
CA TYR A 296 9.14 -14.73 3.49
C TYR A 296 7.94 -15.66 3.68
N PRO A 297 7.86 -16.41 4.78
CA PRO A 297 6.61 -17.04 5.19
C PRO A 297 5.46 -16.02 5.25
N TYR A 298 4.27 -16.44 4.87
CA TYR A 298 3.06 -15.62 4.96
C TYR A 298 2.12 -16.19 6.01
N ASP A 299 1.68 -15.32 6.91
CA ASP A 299 0.67 -15.64 7.89
C ASP A 299 -0.54 -14.72 7.63
N PRO A 300 -1.70 -15.27 7.21
CA PRO A 300 -2.89 -14.48 6.87
C PRO A 300 -3.55 -13.84 8.10
N GLU A 301 -3.30 -14.36 9.30
CA GLU A 301 -3.89 -13.86 10.54
C GLU A 301 -3.01 -12.80 11.22
N ALA A 302 -1.74 -12.68 10.81
CA ALA A 302 -0.85 -11.66 11.36
C ALA A 302 -1.26 -10.25 10.89
N VAL A 303 -1.39 -9.34 11.83
CA VAL A 303 -1.70 -7.92 11.61
C VAL A 303 -0.61 -7.03 12.20
N ARG A 304 -0.46 -5.81 11.69
CA ARG A 304 0.49 -4.84 12.26
C ARG A 304 0.13 -4.53 13.71
N LEU A 305 1.13 -4.25 14.53
CA LEU A 305 0.96 -3.98 15.96
C LEU A 305 0.01 -2.81 16.23
N ASP A 306 0.06 -1.74 15.43
CA ASP A 306 -0.86 -0.61 15.55
C ASP A 306 -2.33 -1.03 15.30
N HIS A 307 -2.59 -1.87 14.31
CA HIS A 307 -3.91 -2.44 14.06
C HIS A 307 -4.32 -3.46 15.13
N TRP A 308 -3.37 -4.25 15.65
CA TRP A 308 -3.65 -5.17 16.75
C TRP A 308 -4.10 -4.41 18.00
N VAL A 309 -3.40 -3.35 18.38
CA VAL A 309 -3.77 -2.49 19.52
C VAL A 309 -5.16 -1.86 19.31
N ASP A 310 -5.45 -1.39 18.09
CA ASP A 310 -6.74 -0.80 17.74
C ASP A 310 -7.91 -1.79 17.82
N THR A 311 -7.67 -3.06 17.51
CA THR A 311 -8.68 -4.13 17.59
C THR A 311 -8.78 -4.80 18.96
N HIS A 312 -7.80 -4.59 19.86
CA HIS A 312 -7.74 -5.13 21.20
C HIS A 312 -7.62 -4.04 22.27
N PRO A 313 -8.57 -3.07 22.32
CA PRO A 313 -8.51 -1.95 23.28
C PRO A 313 -8.56 -2.44 24.73
N ASP A 314 -9.24 -3.57 24.96
CA ASP A 314 -9.45 -4.18 26.29
C ASP A 314 -8.33 -5.17 26.69
N ALA A 315 -7.27 -5.32 25.87
CA ALA A 315 -6.12 -6.13 26.23
C ALA A 315 -5.55 -5.66 27.57
N ASP A 316 -5.42 -6.58 28.52
CA ASP A 316 -4.96 -6.24 29.86
C ASP A 316 -3.47 -5.87 29.88
N LEU A 317 -3.03 -5.25 30.97
CA LEU A 317 -1.65 -4.80 31.13
C LEU A 317 -0.66 -5.98 31.03
N TYR A 318 -1.04 -7.15 31.52
CA TYR A 318 -0.17 -8.33 31.46
C TYR A 318 0.08 -8.76 30.01
N THR A 319 -0.97 -8.87 29.21
CA THR A 319 -0.88 -9.20 27.76
C THR A 319 -0.01 -8.19 27.02
N ARG A 320 -0.19 -6.89 27.27
CA ARG A 320 0.61 -5.81 26.66
C ARG A 320 2.09 -5.91 27.07
N LEU A 321 2.38 -6.19 28.34
CA LEU A 321 3.75 -6.37 28.82
C LEU A 321 4.41 -7.63 28.26
N GLN A 322 3.68 -8.73 28.11
CA GLN A 322 4.21 -9.94 27.48
C GLN A 322 4.54 -9.69 26.00
N LEU A 323 3.69 -8.96 25.28
CA LEU A 323 3.94 -8.57 23.90
C LEU A 323 5.22 -7.73 23.78
N LEU A 324 5.36 -6.67 24.59
CA LEU A 324 6.58 -5.85 24.64
C LEU A 324 7.82 -6.65 25.01
N ARG A 325 7.71 -7.58 25.95
CA ARG A 325 8.79 -8.47 26.33
C ARG A 325 9.25 -9.34 25.17
N SER A 326 8.31 -9.99 24.48
CA SER A 326 8.64 -10.85 23.33
C SER A 326 9.31 -10.06 22.19
N ILE A 327 8.89 -8.82 21.97
CA ILE A 327 9.53 -7.91 21.01
C ILE A 327 10.96 -7.58 21.46
N ALA A 328 11.14 -7.23 22.74
CA ALA A 328 12.46 -6.91 23.29
C ALA A 328 13.41 -8.13 23.26
N GLU A 329 12.91 -9.34 23.48
CA GLU A 329 13.68 -10.59 23.38
C GLU A 329 14.15 -10.82 21.94
N ALA A 330 13.31 -10.56 20.93
CA ALA A 330 13.69 -10.65 19.52
C ALA A 330 14.77 -9.62 19.14
N VAL A 331 14.65 -8.37 19.61
CA VAL A 331 15.67 -7.33 19.43
C VAL A 331 16.97 -7.70 20.13
N ALA A 332 16.90 -8.19 21.36
CA ALA A 332 18.07 -8.63 22.13
C ALA A 332 18.80 -9.77 21.43
N HIS A 333 18.07 -10.75 20.89
CA HIS A 333 18.66 -11.84 20.10
C HIS A 333 19.42 -11.32 18.86
N ALA A 334 18.86 -10.36 18.13
CA ALA A 334 19.56 -9.73 17.00
C ALA A 334 20.84 -9.00 17.48
N HIS A 335 20.75 -8.29 18.61
CA HIS A 335 21.89 -7.58 19.22
C HIS A 335 23.00 -8.55 19.66
N GLU A 336 22.68 -9.70 20.20
CA GLU A 336 23.66 -10.75 20.56
C GLU A 336 24.43 -11.24 19.33
N HIS A 337 23.79 -11.26 18.16
CA HIS A 337 24.41 -11.58 16.88
C HIS A 337 25.09 -10.38 16.20
N GLY A 338 25.21 -9.26 16.92
CA GLY A 338 25.85 -8.05 16.39
C GLY A 338 25.03 -7.30 15.37
N LEU A 339 23.71 -7.51 15.30
CA LEU A 339 22.81 -6.86 14.35
C LEU A 339 21.87 -5.89 15.05
N ALA A 340 21.64 -4.74 14.45
CA ALA A 340 20.68 -3.75 14.93
C ALA A 340 19.70 -3.33 13.85
N HIS A 341 18.44 -3.13 14.20
CA HIS A 341 17.38 -2.75 13.30
C HIS A 341 17.48 -1.28 12.85
N ARG A 342 17.73 -0.37 13.79
CA ARG A 342 17.99 1.07 13.63
C ARG A 342 16.78 1.95 13.27
N ALA A 343 15.67 1.38 12.92
CA ALA A 343 14.45 2.13 12.59
C ALA A 343 13.20 1.36 13.01
N LEU A 344 13.20 0.87 14.26
CA LEU A 344 12.11 0.07 14.79
C LEU A 344 10.89 0.95 15.10
N THR A 345 9.73 0.62 14.51
CA THR A 345 8.46 1.29 14.73
C THR A 345 7.36 0.26 14.96
N PRO A 346 6.18 0.61 15.50
CA PRO A 346 5.05 -0.32 15.61
C PRO A 346 4.65 -0.94 14.27
N ARG A 347 4.84 -0.24 13.14
CA ARG A 347 4.57 -0.77 11.79
C ARG A 347 5.51 -1.90 11.37
N HIS A 348 6.67 -2.00 11.99
CA HIS A 348 7.64 -3.08 11.75
C HIS A 348 7.38 -4.33 12.61
N VAL A 349 6.33 -4.33 13.42
CA VAL A 349 5.92 -5.49 14.21
C VAL A 349 4.59 -6.00 13.70
N TRP A 350 4.54 -7.29 13.44
CA TRP A 350 3.33 -7.99 13.05
C TRP A 350 2.98 -9.03 14.11
N VAL A 351 1.75 -9.05 14.53
CA VAL A 351 1.24 -9.88 15.62
C VAL A 351 0.30 -10.91 15.03
N ALA A 352 0.64 -12.18 15.15
CA ALA A 352 -0.31 -13.27 15.02
C ALA A 352 -0.89 -13.54 16.41
N ASP A 353 -2.17 -13.82 16.49
CA ASP A 353 -2.84 -14.08 17.76
C ASP A 353 -3.56 -15.44 17.77
N PRO A 354 -2.82 -16.53 17.60
CA PRO A 354 -3.41 -17.85 17.67
C PRO A 354 -3.88 -18.12 19.11
N ASP A 355 -5.15 -18.44 19.26
CA ASP A 355 -5.75 -18.85 20.52
C ASP A 355 -5.67 -17.82 21.68
N GLY A 356 -5.66 -16.51 21.35
CA GLY A 356 -5.58 -15.43 22.35
C GLY A 356 -4.18 -15.26 22.97
N SER A 357 -3.13 -15.73 22.29
CA SER A 357 -1.73 -15.59 22.72
C SER A 357 -0.93 -14.81 21.67
N PRO A 358 -0.82 -13.48 21.79
CA PRO A 358 -0.20 -12.65 20.77
C PRO A 358 1.28 -12.96 20.59
N ALA A 359 1.66 -13.34 19.37
CA ALA A 359 3.02 -13.71 18.97
C ALA A 359 3.57 -12.67 17.98
N PRO A 360 4.41 -11.72 18.45
CA PRO A 360 4.96 -10.67 17.60
C PRO A 360 6.13 -11.17 16.74
N ARG A 361 6.25 -10.63 15.53
CA ARG A 361 7.39 -10.82 14.64
C ARG A 361 7.90 -9.51 14.09
N LEU A 362 9.20 -9.32 14.15
CA LEU A 362 9.89 -8.14 13.62
C LEU A 362 10.10 -8.27 12.11
N ARG A 363 9.76 -7.20 11.39
CA ARG A 363 9.93 -7.02 9.94
C ARG A 363 10.65 -5.71 9.64
N GLY A 364 10.90 -5.41 8.37
CA GLY A 364 11.38 -4.09 7.96
C GLY A 364 12.87 -3.85 8.25
N TRP A 365 13.70 -4.85 8.07
CA TRP A 365 15.14 -4.81 8.35
C TRP A 365 15.97 -4.08 7.28
N GLY A 366 15.37 -3.31 6.40
CA GLY A 366 16.08 -2.59 5.33
C GLY A 366 17.16 -1.60 5.81
N THR A 367 17.07 -1.17 7.06
CA THR A 367 18.06 -0.30 7.74
C THR A 367 19.10 -1.06 8.56
N LEU A 368 19.02 -2.40 8.56
CA LEU A 368 19.88 -3.31 9.32
C LEU A 368 21.38 -2.97 9.17
N ALA A 369 22.08 -2.95 10.28
CA ALA A 369 23.52 -2.76 10.33
C ALA A 369 24.19 -3.70 11.33
N ARG A 370 25.48 -3.99 11.09
CA ARG A 370 26.35 -4.62 12.11
C ARG A 370 26.91 -3.57 13.03
N ASP A 371 26.72 -3.76 14.32
CA ASP A 371 27.37 -2.94 15.34
C ASP A 371 28.77 -3.47 15.66
N THR A 372 29.74 -2.59 15.74
CA THR A 372 31.09 -2.92 16.18
C THR A 372 31.18 -2.92 17.71
N ALA A 373 32.23 -3.54 18.25
CA ALA A 373 32.55 -3.47 19.67
C ALA A 373 32.84 -2.04 20.16
N THR A 374 33.14 -1.12 19.25
CA THR A 374 33.37 0.30 19.54
C THR A 374 32.10 1.14 19.52
N GLY A 375 30.93 0.51 19.28
CA GLY A 375 29.63 1.20 19.27
C GLY A 375 29.31 1.94 17.95
N SER A 376 30.05 1.68 16.87
CA SER A 376 29.74 2.19 15.54
C SER A 376 29.04 1.11 14.71
N SER A 377 28.16 1.52 13.81
CA SER A 377 27.49 0.61 12.88
C SER A 377 28.30 0.43 11.58
N LEU A 378 28.51 -0.84 11.19
CA LEU A 378 29.15 -1.20 9.92
C LEU A 378 28.11 -1.81 8.96
N ASP A 379 28.42 -1.73 7.66
CA ASP A 379 27.58 -2.31 6.58
C ASP A 379 26.12 -1.83 6.58
N GLY A 380 25.80 -0.75 7.31
CA GLY A 380 24.48 -0.15 7.37
C GLY A 380 24.29 1.01 6.39
N THR A 381 23.06 1.52 6.35
CA THR A 381 22.75 2.75 5.64
C THR A 381 23.35 3.95 6.37
N ARG A 382 24.28 4.65 5.72
CA ARG A 382 25.08 5.74 6.34
C ARG A 382 24.50 7.13 6.10
N HIS A 383 23.53 7.29 5.23
CA HIS A 383 22.92 8.57 4.95
C HIS A 383 21.56 8.69 5.61
N LEU A 384 21.32 9.76 6.38
CA LEU A 384 20.06 10.00 7.08
C LEU A 384 18.85 9.92 6.12
N GLY A 385 18.99 10.51 4.91
CA GLY A 385 17.94 10.45 3.91
C GLY A 385 17.55 9.02 3.52
N HIS A 386 18.52 8.11 3.42
CA HIS A 386 18.25 6.69 3.16
C HIS A 386 17.63 5.99 4.37
N LEU A 387 18.07 6.29 5.59
CA LEU A 387 17.45 5.75 6.80
C LEU A 387 15.97 6.10 6.87
N LEU A 388 15.63 7.37 6.67
CA LEU A 388 14.24 7.83 6.69
C LEU A 388 13.39 7.19 5.58
N ARG A 389 13.94 7.04 4.38
CA ARG A 389 13.25 6.43 3.23
C ARG A 389 12.95 4.93 3.43
N PHE A 390 13.87 4.19 4.10
CA PHE A 390 13.62 2.79 4.45
C PHE A 390 12.72 2.63 5.66
N ALA A 391 12.81 3.55 6.63
CA ALA A 391 12.05 3.53 7.86
C ALA A 391 10.57 3.94 7.67
N GLY A 392 10.26 4.71 6.61
CA GLY A 392 8.95 5.28 6.36
C GLY A 392 8.73 6.64 7.01
N GLU A 393 7.73 7.37 6.52
CA GLU A 393 7.42 8.74 6.97
C GLU A 393 7.07 8.83 8.46
N ASP A 394 6.44 7.78 8.99
CA ASP A 394 5.99 7.70 10.40
C ASP A 394 7.11 7.35 11.39
N ALA A 395 8.32 7.05 10.91
CA ALA A 395 9.44 6.67 11.78
C ALA A 395 10.03 7.83 12.59
N GLY A 396 9.72 9.07 12.23
CA GLY A 396 10.30 10.25 12.85
C GLY A 396 10.29 10.26 14.39
N PRO A 397 9.16 9.97 15.07
CA PRO A 397 9.08 9.91 16.53
C PRO A 397 9.91 8.80 17.18
N TYR A 398 10.17 7.72 16.44
CA TYR A 398 10.86 6.51 16.92
C TYR A 398 12.35 6.50 16.56
N LEU A 399 12.79 7.39 15.65
CA LEU A 399 14.18 7.44 15.23
C LEU A 399 15.02 8.14 16.29
N ALA A 400 16.00 7.43 16.82
CA ALA A 400 16.91 7.94 17.82
C ALA A 400 17.63 9.22 17.34
N PRO A 401 17.72 10.27 18.20
CA PRO A 401 18.25 11.58 17.80
C PRO A 401 19.69 11.51 17.32
N GLU A 402 20.50 10.61 17.86
CA GLU A 402 21.89 10.41 17.43
C GLU A 402 22.01 9.95 15.97
N LEU A 403 21.07 9.13 15.48
CA LEU A 403 21.06 8.70 14.07
C LEU A 403 20.76 9.84 13.10
N ARG A 404 20.17 10.95 13.58
CA ARG A 404 19.92 12.14 12.76
C ARG A 404 21.20 12.96 12.52
N THR A 405 22.12 12.89 13.46
CA THR A 405 23.38 13.66 13.42
C THR A 405 24.57 12.81 12.98
N VAL A 406 24.62 11.55 13.41
CA VAL A 406 25.67 10.57 13.13
C VAL A 406 25.03 9.27 12.67
N PRO A 407 24.77 9.10 11.35
CA PRO A 407 24.08 7.91 10.83
C PRO A 407 24.76 6.56 11.12
N ASP A 408 26.04 6.54 11.47
CA ASP A 408 26.80 5.34 11.90
C ASP A 408 26.90 5.21 13.43
N ALA A 409 26.13 5.97 14.21
CA ALA A 409 26.02 5.74 15.65
C ALA A 409 25.49 4.34 15.97
N SER A 410 25.70 3.90 17.22
CA SER A 410 25.28 2.56 17.67
C SER A 410 23.79 2.29 17.39
N GLY A 411 23.54 1.30 16.56
CA GLY A 411 22.19 0.88 16.22
C GLY A 411 21.47 0.22 17.41
N ARG A 412 22.20 -0.45 18.30
CA ARG A 412 21.64 -1.07 19.51
C ARG A 412 20.98 -0.05 20.43
N LEU A 413 21.67 1.08 20.68
CA LEU A 413 21.12 2.17 21.49
C LEU A 413 19.91 2.80 20.81
N ALA A 414 19.96 2.93 19.49
CA ALA A 414 18.83 3.44 18.69
C ALA A 414 17.61 2.54 18.78
N ASP A 415 17.76 1.20 18.77
CA ASP A 415 16.65 0.26 18.93
C ASP A 415 16.04 0.34 20.34
N VAL A 416 16.89 0.51 21.38
CA VAL A 416 16.41 0.73 22.74
C VAL A 416 15.61 2.02 22.87
N PHE A 417 16.08 3.11 22.23
CA PHE A 417 15.33 4.36 22.17
C PHE A 417 13.98 4.19 21.49
N SER A 418 13.95 3.49 20.34
CA SER A 418 12.73 3.22 19.58
C SER A 418 11.70 2.46 20.44
N LEU A 419 12.11 1.38 21.14
CA LEU A 419 11.25 0.64 22.05
C LEU A 419 10.74 1.50 23.21
N GLY A 420 11.56 2.41 23.73
CA GLY A 420 11.17 3.36 24.77
C GLY A 420 10.10 4.35 24.34
N GLY A 421 10.05 4.69 23.04
CA GLY A 421 9.05 5.57 22.43
C GLY A 421 7.64 4.96 22.30
N TRP A 422 7.50 3.64 22.46
CA TRP A 422 6.22 2.94 22.29
C TRP A 422 5.26 3.06 23.49
N ARG A 423 5.66 3.73 24.56
CA ARG A 423 4.84 3.94 25.76
C ARG A 423 3.45 4.54 25.51
N THR A 424 3.27 5.21 24.37
CA THR A 424 2.00 5.83 23.98
C THR A 424 1.16 4.93 23.05
N CYS A 425 1.73 3.87 22.51
CA CYS A 425 1.05 2.96 21.57
C CYS A 425 0.62 1.64 22.22
N CYS A 426 1.21 1.26 23.32
CA CYS A 426 0.92 0.07 24.12
C CYS A 426 0.58 0.47 25.55
#